data_69de873834df755073b41699ed75271c
#
_entry.id   69de873834df755073b41699ed75271c
#
_cell.length_a   1.000
_cell.length_b   1.000
_cell.length_c   1.000
_cell.angle_alpha   90.00
_cell.angle_beta   90.00
_cell.angle_gamma   90.00
#
_symmetry.space_group_name_H-M   'P 1'
#
loop_
_entity.id
_entity.type
_entity.pdbx_description
1 polymer ?
#
loop_
_entity_poly.entity_id
_entity_poly.type
_entity_poly.pdbx_seq_one_letter_code
_entity_poly.pdbx_strand_id
1 'polypeptide(L)'
;MKTAIMMMRERGKLVYKLYRALTFVISPFIHLHLHFRRFRGLEHSIRWSERLGCPSLPRPHGPLLWFHAVSLGEGMAAIPVIRRCLVERPDFNILMTTTTLSAFEVLKHQLPPAVMYQFAPLDLPAVVSAFLSYWKPNAAILLESELWPNVVMAASESKITLSLLNARMSERSFRRWSAPALSPLIALMLSKFSLIVPLSTREAIHFQLLQAPPSIVSNSADLKYCVGEIAASTNAVKDIEDLRKQMRYRRVWMASSVHEGELEVMLRVHETLVRSHSDLLTVIIPRHPRHALDFCQASKKQGLTVAVRSVGDKLTSETNIYVADTLGELREFYRLVPISLIGGSFLPTLAGHNISEAMVAGCAVLTGPHVGHFTHMVSAMQSFNPLSILQVSGEAELIKVLQELLSDPISLEVRQSAAKQAFYALSCGVLSQVWIQLNWFVFTRLRIGVVK
;
A
#
# COMPACT_ATOMS: atom_id res chain seq x y z
N MET A 1 -21.88 -3.93 34.11
CA MET A 1 -21.28 -4.12 32.79
C MET A 1 -22.27 -3.88 31.63
N LYS A 2 -23.42 -4.55 31.54
CA LYS A 2 -24.43 -4.36 30.46
C LYS A 2 -24.90 -2.90 30.33
N THR A 3 -25.20 -2.22 31.45
CA THR A 3 -25.65 -0.82 31.45
C THR A 3 -24.60 0.15 30.90
N ALA A 4 -23.32 -0.03 31.24
CA ALA A 4 -22.22 0.82 30.75
C ALA A 4 -22.03 0.66 29.22
N ILE A 5 -22.10 -0.56 28.70
CA ILE A 5 -22.03 -0.86 27.27
C ILE A 5 -23.20 -0.21 26.52
N MET A 6 -24.42 -0.27 27.10
CA MET A 6 -25.61 0.34 26.52
C MET A 6 -25.49 1.87 26.49
N MET A 7 -25.04 2.50 27.57
CA MET A 7 -24.80 3.95 27.62
C MET A 7 -23.71 4.38 26.59
N MET A 8 -22.64 3.61 26.45
CA MET A 8 -21.60 3.87 25.46
C MET A 8 -22.12 3.79 24.03
N ARG A 9 -22.99 2.80 23.73
CA ARG A 9 -23.65 2.68 22.41
C ARG A 9 -24.55 3.88 22.10
N GLU A 10 -25.36 4.34 23.08
CA GLU A 10 -26.24 5.51 22.87
C GLU A 10 -25.42 6.79 22.65
N ARG A 11 -24.33 7.01 23.42
CA ARG A 11 -23.37 8.09 23.18
C ARG A 11 -22.78 8.01 21.78
N GLY A 12 -22.36 6.80 21.34
CA GLY A 12 -21.82 6.58 20.01
C GLY A 12 -22.81 6.96 18.90
N LYS A 13 -24.09 6.61 19.06
CA LYS A 13 -25.16 7.01 18.14
C LYS A 13 -25.35 8.53 18.09
N LEU A 14 -25.28 9.20 19.25
CA LEU A 14 -25.37 10.66 19.31
C LEU A 14 -24.20 11.31 18.58
N VAL A 15 -22.97 10.89 18.86
CA VAL A 15 -21.76 11.41 18.18
C VAL A 15 -21.85 11.16 16.67
N TYR A 16 -22.33 9.98 16.23
CA TYR A 16 -22.56 9.70 14.82
C TYR A 16 -23.61 10.66 14.20
N LYS A 17 -24.72 10.91 14.88
CA LYS A 17 -25.74 11.87 14.39
C LYS A 17 -25.15 13.26 14.20
N LEU A 18 -24.32 13.73 15.15
CA LEU A 18 -23.60 14.99 15.04
C LEU A 18 -22.62 15.01 13.86
N TYR A 19 -21.83 13.94 13.69
CA TYR A 19 -20.91 13.78 12.56
C TYR A 19 -21.67 13.82 11.23
N ARG A 20 -22.77 13.07 11.12
CA ARG A 20 -23.62 13.01 9.94
C ARG A 20 -24.23 14.37 9.60
N ALA A 21 -24.73 15.10 10.61
CA ALA A 21 -25.25 16.45 10.42
C ALA A 21 -24.17 17.43 9.97
N LEU A 22 -22.97 17.37 10.59
CA LEU A 22 -21.83 18.20 10.22
C LEU A 22 -21.42 17.93 8.76
N THR A 23 -21.24 16.65 8.39
CA THR A 23 -20.84 16.26 7.03
C THR A 23 -21.91 16.62 5.99
N PHE A 24 -23.18 16.63 6.36
CA PHE A 24 -24.27 17.14 5.52
C PHE A 24 -24.15 18.64 5.29
N VAL A 25 -23.96 19.44 6.36
CA VAL A 25 -23.85 20.90 6.27
C VAL A 25 -22.62 21.34 5.48
N ILE A 26 -21.47 20.68 5.67
CA ILE A 26 -20.24 21.02 4.94
C ILE A 26 -20.18 20.43 3.51
N SER A 27 -21.15 19.61 3.13
CA SER A 27 -21.17 18.92 1.82
C SER A 27 -21.00 19.87 0.62
N PRO A 28 -21.67 21.06 0.54
CA PRO A 28 -21.47 21.99 -0.58
C PRO A 28 -20.02 22.45 -0.72
N PHE A 29 -19.33 22.71 0.39
CA PHE A 29 -17.92 23.12 0.37
C PHE A 29 -17.00 21.99 -0.08
N ILE A 30 -17.30 20.75 0.30
CA ILE A 30 -16.55 19.57 -0.15
C ILE A 30 -16.75 19.34 -1.66
N HIS A 31 -17.96 19.54 -2.18
CA HIS A 31 -18.23 19.50 -3.62
C HIS A 31 -17.42 20.58 -4.36
N LEU A 32 -17.44 21.81 -3.88
CA LEU A 32 -16.65 22.91 -4.46
C LEU A 32 -15.15 22.59 -4.42
N HIS A 33 -14.65 22.08 -3.30
CA HIS A 33 -13.26 21.67 -3.17
C HIS A 33 -12.89 20.54 -4.18
N LEU A 34 -13.78 19.57 -4.39
CA LEU A 34 -13.57 18.50 -5.39
C LEU A 34 -13.49 19.07 -6.82
N HIS A 35 -14.35 20.04 -7.15
CA HIS A 35 -14.28 20.74 -8.44
C HIS A 35 -12.96 21.49 -8.60
N PHE A 36 -12.50 22.19 -7.55
CA PHE A 36 -11.20 22.86 -7.56
C PHE A 36 -10.03 21.88 -7.74
N ARG A 37 -10.06 20.73 -7.04
CA ARG A 37 -9.07 19.65 -7.24
C ARG A 37 -9.07 19.13 -8.66
N ARG A 38 -10.26 18.94 -9.26
CA ARG A 38 -10.39 18.54 -10.67
C ARG A 38 -9.74 19.56 -11.60
N PHE A 39 -10.01 20.84 -11.39
CA PHE A 39 -9.42 21.92 -12.18
C PHE A 39 -7.88 21.93 -12.09
N ARG A 40 -7.32 21.56 -10.94
CA ARG A 40 -5.87 21.42 -10.73
C ARG A 40 -5.28 20.09 -11.23
N GLY A 41 -6.05 19.24 -11.90
CA GLY A 41 -5.59 17.95 -12.39
C GLY A 41 -5.31 16.90 -11.29
N LEU A 42 -5.83 17.12 -10.08
CA LEU A 42 -5.65 16.20 -8.93
C LEU A 42 -6.75 15.13 -8.86
N GLU A 43 -7.77 15.24 -9.71
CA GLU A 43 -8.84 14.26 -9.89
C GLU A 43 -8.90 13.84 -11.36
N HIS A 44 -9.46 12.66 -11.63
CA HIS A 44 -9.61 12.14 -12.98
C HIS A 44 -10.57 13.04 -13.81
N SER A 45 -10.16 13.44 -15.00
CA SER A 45 -10.88 14.41 -15.84
C SER A 45 -12.35 14.05 -16.13
N ILE A 46 -12.63 12.76 -16.34
CA ILE A 46 -13.96 12.24 -16.71
C ILE A 46 -14.65 11.58 -15.51
N ARG A 47 -13.94 10.73 -14.76
CA ARG A 47 -14.53 9.84 -13.74
C ARG A 47 -14.58 10.44 -12.33
N TRP A 48 -14.24 11.71 -12.14
CA TRP A 48 -14.28 12.40 -10.85
C TRP A 48 -15.66 12.37 -10.16
N SER A 49 -16.75 12.29 -10.94
CA SER A 49 -18.12 12.22 -10.44
C SER A 49 -18.41 10.94 -9.63
N GLU A 50 -17.62 9.88 -9.82
CA GLU A 50 -17.70 8.67 -9.00
C GLU A 50 -17.44 8.96 -7.52
N ARG A 51 -16.58 9.97 -7.22
CA ARG A 51 -16.35 10.48 -5.87
C ARG A 51 -17.62 11.04 -5.22
N LEU A 52 -18.60 11.45 -6.02
CA LEU A 52 -19.91 11.94 -5.59
C LEU A 52 -21.00 10.85 -5.62
N GLY A 53 -20.61 9.59 -5.74
CA GLY A 53 -21.55 8.45 -5.77
C GLY A 53 -22.22 8.23 -7.12
N CYS A 54 -21.83 8.98 -8.18
CA CYS A 54 -22.35 8.79 -9.54
C CYS A 54 -21.55 7.70 -10.25
N PRO A 55 -22.12 6.50 -10.49
CA PRO A 55 -21.38 5.41 -11.10
C PRO A 55 -21.12 5.69 -12.58
N SER A 56 -19.94 5.31 -13.08
CA SER A 56 -19.60 5.35 -14.51
C SER A 56 -19.65 3.97 -15.17
N LEU A 57 -19.85 2.92 -14.40
CA LEU A 57 -19.92 1.54 -14.86
C LEU A 57 -21.31 0.96 -14.55
N PRO A 58 -21.86 0.07 -15.42
CA PRO A 58 -23.09 -0.62 -15.14
C PRO A 58 -22.91 -1.62 -14.00
N ARG A 59 -23.89 -1.72 -13.12
CA ARG A 59 -23.94 -2.75 -12.11
C ARG A 59 -24.25 -4.11 -12.73
N PRO A 60 -23.44 -5.15 -12.52
CA PRO A 60 -23.72 -6.49 -13.02
C PRO A 60 -24.88 -7.14 -12.24
N HIS A 61 -25.48 -8.14 -12.85
CA HIS A 61 -26.45 -9.00 -12.16
C HIS A 61 -25.76 -9.90 -11.12
N GLY A 62 -26.47 -10.25 -10.08
CA GLY A 62 -26.00 -11.17 -9.05
C GLY A 62 -25.31 -10.50 -7.85
N PRO A 63 -24.71 -11.31 -6.98
CA PRO A 63 -24.07 -10.85 -5.76
C PRO A 63 -22.76 -10.13 -6.06
N LEU A 64 -22.40 -9.15 -5.17
CA LEU A 64 -21.27 -8.25 -5.34
C LEU A 64 -20.44 -8.19 -4.06
N LEU A 65 -19.14 -8.35 -4.20
CA LEU A 65 -18.14 -8.03 -3.17
C LEU A 65 -17.51 -6.68 -3.49
N TRP A 66 -17.50 -5.78 -2.51
CA TRP A 66 -16.87 -4.47 -2.62
C TRP A 66 -15.56 -4.45 -1.85
N PHE A 67 -14.43 -4.31 -2.55
CA PHE A 67 -13.12 -4.05 -1.98
C PHE A 67 -12.83 -2.55 -2.01
N HIS A 68 -12.36 -2.00 -0.89
CA HIS A 68 -11.99 -0.59 -0.80
C HIS A 68 -10.60 -0.40 -0.20
N ALA A 69 -9.76 0.33 -0.92
CA ALA A 69 -8.44 0.77 -0.50
C ALA A 69 -8.26 2.26 -0.84
N VAL A 70 -7.39 2.99 -0.12
CA VAL A 70 -7.13 4.40 -0.43
C VAL A 70 -5.98 4.55 -1.40
N SER A 71 -4.89 3.85 -1.12
CA SER A 71 -3.61 4.03 -1.79
C SER A 71 -3.26 2.88 -2.74
N LEU A 72 -2.23 3.11 -3.56
CA LEU A 72 -1.67 2.07 -4.42
C LEU A 72 -1.20 0.84 -3.62
N GLY A 73 -0.48 1.05 -2.51
CA GLY A 73 0.06 -0.05 -1.71
C GLY A 73 -1.02 -0.93 -1.09
N GLU A 74 -2.11 -0.32 -0.61
CA GLU A 74 -3.28 -1.04 -0.10
C GLU A 74 -3.99 -1.81 -1.22
N GLY A 75 -4.19 -1.17 -2.38
CA GLY A 75 -4.79 -1.80 -3.55
C GLY A 75 -4.00 -3.02 -4.03
N MET A 76 -2.67 -2.90 -4.09
CA MET A 76 -1.79 -4.02 -4.43
C MET A 76 -1.89 -5.17 -3.43
N ALA A 77 -1.99 -4.86 -2.13
CA ALA A 77 -2.17 -5.88 -1.09
C ALA A 77 -3.53 -6.62 -1.20
N ALA A 78 -4.55 -5.98 -1.77
CA ALA A 78 -5.86 -6.60 -1.99
C ALA A 78 -5.88 -7.59 -3.17
N ILE A 79 -5.03 -7.41 -4.20
CA ILE A 79 -5.05 -8.20 -5.45
C ILE A 79 -4.97 -9.72 -5.21
N PRO A 80 -4.10 -10.27 -4.37
CA PRO A 80 -4.06 -11.71 -4.11
C PRO A 80 -5.38 -12.26 -3.56
N VAL A 81 -6.02 -11.51 -2.65
CA VAL A 81 -7.34 -11.89 -2.10
C VAL A 81 -8.41 -11.82 -3.19
N ILE A 82 -8.41 -10.76 -4.01
CA ILE A 82 -9.34 -10.59 -5.14
C ILE A 82 -9.20 -11.74 -6.13
N ARG A 83 -7.97 -12.11 -6.51
CA ARG A 83 -7.71 -13.24 -7.42
C ARG A 83 -8.24 -14.55 -6.85
N ARG A 84 -8.03 -14.79 -5.56
CA ARG A 84 -8.56 -15.96 -4.90
C ARG A 84 -10.09 -15.96 -4.85
N CYS A 85 -10.73 -14.79 -4.62
CA CYS A 85 -12.19 -14.68 -4.71
C CYS A 85 -12.71 -15.06 -6.11
N LEU A 86 -12.06 -14.59 -7.18
CA LEU A 86 -12.49 -14.93 -8.55
C LEU A 86 -12.42 -16.43 -8.87
N VAL A 87 -11.46 -17.14 -8.26
CA VAL A 87 -11.28 -18.59 -8.46
C VAL A 87 -12.25 -19.38 -7.58
N GLU A 88 -12.32 -19.08 -6.28
CA GLU A 88 -13.04 -19.90 -5.31
C GLU A 88 -14.51 -19.47 -5.12
N ARG A 89 -14.84 -18.24 -5.54
CA ARG A 89 -16.20 -17.67 -5.47
C ARG A 89 -16.59 -16.99 -6.78
N PRO A 90 -16.61 -17.76 -7.90
CA PRO A 90 -16.97 -17.22 -9.22
C PRO A 90 -18.43 -16.76 -9.30
N ASP A 91 -19.25 -17.09 -8.31
CA ASP A 91 -20.61 -16.62 -8.11
C ASP A 91 -20.70 -15.13 -7.74
N PHE A 92 -19.61 -14.51 -7.28
CA PHE A 92 -19.57 -13.09 -6.94
C PHE A 92 -18.93 -12.24 -8.04
N ASN A 93 -19.56 -11.11 -8.32
CA ASN A 93 -18.89 -10.00 -9.01
C ASN A 93 -18.02 -9.24 -8.01
N ILE A 94 -16.95 -8.61 -8.50
CA ILE A 94 -16.04 -7.85 -7.66
C ILE A 94 -15.97 -6.40 -8.12
N LEU A 95 -16.22 -5.49 -7.18
CA LEU A 95 -15.99 -4.06 -7.32
C LEU A 95 -14.78 -3.68 -6.48
N MET A 96 -13.75 -3.07 -7.10
CA MET A 96 -12.65 -2.43 -6.40
C MET A 96 -12.80 -0.92 -6.45
N THR A 97 -12.53 -0.23 -5.35
CA THR A 97 -12.50 1.23 -5.31
C THR A 97 -11.23 1.74 -4.67
N THR A 98 -10.69 2.85 -5.21
CA THR A 98 -9.57 3.59 -4.60
C THR A 98 -9.85 5.09 -4.58
N THR A 99 -9.02 5.81 -3.83
CA THR A 99 -9.22 7.25 -3.61
C THR A 99 -8.32 8.12 -4.50
N THR A 100 -7.07 7.68 -4.75
CA THR A 100 -6.07 8.51 -5.41
C THR A 100 -5.97 8.22 -6.91
N LEU A 101 -5.74 9.28 -7.70
CA LEU A 101 -5.53 9.15 -9.15
C LEU A 101 -4.31 8.26 -9.47
N SER A 102 -3.21 8.40 -8.72
CA SER A 102 -2.01 7.59 -8.92
C SER A 102 -2.25 6.09 -8.65
N ALA A 103 -3.08 5.76 -7.65
CA ALA A 103 -3.48 4.37 -7.43
C ALA A 103 -4.33 3.84 -8.59
N PHE A 104 -5.27 4.66 -9.09
CA PHE A 104 -6.13 4.28 -10.19
C PHE A 104 -5.33 3.99 -11.46
N GLU A 105 -4.38 4.85 -11.83
CA GLU A 105 -3.58 4.71 -13.05
C GLU A 105 -2.72 3.44 -13.07
N VAL A 106 -2.22 3.00 -11.93
CA VAL A 106 -1.42 1.77 -11.85
C VAL A 106 -2.31 0.53 -11.70
N LEU A 107 -3.27 0.56 -10.76
CA LEU A 107 -4.07 -0.62 -10.44
C LEU A 107 -4.98 -1.07 -11.58
N LYS A 108 -5.46 -0.16 -12.45
CA LYS A 108 -6.27 -0.50 -13.62
C LYS A 108 -5.59 -1.52 -14.56
N HIS A 109 -4.25 -1.58 -14.54
CA HIS A 109 -3.46 -2.53 -15.32
C HIS A 109 -3.05 -3.80 -14.55
N GLN A 110 -3.21 -3.80 -13.23
CA GLN A 110 -2.83 -4.91 -12.34
C GLN A 110 -4.01 -5.77 -11.92
N LEU A 111 -5.20 -5.18 -11.90
CA LEU A 111 -6.44 -5.88 -11.56
C LEU A 111 -6.83 -6.88 -12.67
N PRO A 112 -7.37 -8.06 -12.29
CA PRO A 112 -7.96 -8.97 -13.28
C PRO A 112 -9.07 -8.28 -14.09
N PRO A 113 -9.22 -8.57 -15.40
CA PRO A 113 -10.22 -7.93 -16.26
C PRO A 113 -11.68 -8.07 -15.80
N ALA A 114 -11.98 -9.12 -15.02
CA ALA A 114 -13.31 -9.35 -14.45
C ALA A 114 -13.66 -8.41 -13.27
N VAL A 115 -12.69 -7.62 -12.78
CA VAL A 115 -12.90 -6.72 -11.65
C VAL A 115 -13.36 -5.36 -12.15
N MET A 116 -14.53 -4.91 -11.70
CA MET A 116 -14.95 -3.53 -11.92
C MET A 116 -14.13 -2.60 -11.05
N TYR A 117 -13.66 -1.50 -11.61
CA TYR A 117 -12.80 -0.58 -10.89
C TYR A 117 -13.26 0.86 -11.04
N GLN A 118 -13.48 1.55 -9.90
CA GLN A 118 -13.86 2.96 -9.87
C GLN A 118 -13.28 3.70 -8.65
N PHE A 119 -13.48 5.03 -8.62
CA PHE A 119 -13.14 5.84 -7.46
C PHE A 119 -14.12 5.64 -6.31
N ALA A 120 -13.59 5.66 -5.08
CA ALA A 120 -14.38 5.53 -3.86
C ALA A 120 -15.26 6.77 -3.62
N PRO A 121 -16.47 6.61 -3.07
CA PRO A 121 -17.32 7.72 -2.68
C PRO A 121 -16.69 8.54 -1.56
N LEU A 122 -16.95 9.84 -1.53
CA LEU A 122 -16.66 10.69 -0.37
C LEU A 122 -17.58 10.29 0.80
N ASP A 123 -17.08 10.43 2.04
CA ASP A 123 -17.84 10.06 3.26
C ASP A 123 -18.92 11.11 3.60
N LEU A 124 -19.77 11.43 2.64
CA LEU A 124 -20.92 12.31 2.77
C LEU A 124 -22.21 11.51 2.76
N PRO A 125 -23.22 11.81 3.62
CA PRO A 125 -24.41 10.99 3.76
C PRO A 125 -25.15 10.68 2.45
N ALA A 126 -25.37 11.69 1.61
CA ALA A 126 -26.07 11.54 0.33
C ALA A 126 -25.24 10.72 -0.68
N VAL A 127 -23.92 10.97 -0.73
CA VAL A 127 -22.97 10.32 -1.64
C VAL A 127 -22.86 8.83 -1.32
N VAL A 128 -22.67 8.52 -0.03
CA VAL A 128 -22.58 7.11 0.44
C VAL A 128 -23.91 6.39 0.18
N SER A 129 -25.05 7.04 0.47
CA SER A 129 -26.37 6.47 0.20
C SER A 129 -26.58 6.16 -1.28
N ALA A 130 -26.21 7.09 -2.18
CA ALA A 130 -26.30 6.89 -3.63
C ALA A 130 -25.42 5.72 -4.09
N PHE A 131 -24.17 5.67 -3.63
CA PHE A 131 -23.24 4.60 -3.94
C PHE A 131 -23.77 3.22 -3.49
N LEU A 132 -24.19 3.08 -2.24
CA LEU A 132 -24.68 1.81 -1.70
C LEU A 132 -26.01 1.38 -2.33
N SER A 133 -26.89 2.34 -2.66
CA SER A 133 -28.18 2.06 -3.31
C SER A 133 -27.99 1.58 -4.75
N TYR A 134 -26.96 2.06 -5.45
CA TYR A 134 -26.66 1.60 -6.81
C TYR A 134 -25.95 0.26 -6.82
N TRP A 135 -24.82 0.15 -6.10
CA TRP A 135 -23.98 -1.05 -6.15
C TRP A 135 -24.57 -2.23 -5.35
N LYS A 136 -25.30 -1.99 -4.28
CA LYS A 136 -25.92 -3.01 -3.40
C LYS A 136 -24.96 -4.17 -3.11
N PRO A 137 -23.76 -3.91 -2.55
CA PRO A 137 -22.82 -4.98 -2.27
C PRO A 137 -23.37 -5.90 -1.16
N ASN A 138 -23.07 -7.19 -1.25
CA ASN A 138 -23.42 -8.17 -0.21
C ASN A 138 -22.41 -8.12 0.95
N ALA A 139 -21.14 -7.85 0.63
CA ALA A 139 -20.11 -7.58 1.61
C ALA A 139 -19.19 -6.46 1.15
N ALA A 140 -18.62 -5.73 2.13
CA ALA A 140 -17.58 -4.73 1.92
C ALA A 140 -16.33 -5.14 2.69
N ILE A 141 -15.22 -5.21 1.97
CA ILE A 141 -13.89 -5.58 2.46
C ILE A 141 -13.03 -4.33 2.40
N LEU A 142 -12.86 -3.67 3.55
CA LEU A 142 -12.08 -2.45 3.68
C LEU A 142 -10.64 -2.79 4.04
N LEU A 143 -9.67 -2.02 3.54
CA LEU A 143 -8.25 -2.23 3.77
C LEU A 143 -7.68 -1.20 4.75
N GLU A 144 -6.77 -1.64 5.60
CA GLU A 144 -5.98 -0.84 6.54
C GLU A 144 -6.80 0.05 7.50
N SER A 145 -6.84 1.37 7.27
CA SER A 145 -7.40 2.35 8.22
C SER A 145 -8.74 2.93 7.79
N GLU A 146 -9.47 2.27 6.89
CA GLU A 146 -10.65 2.82 6.22
C GLU A 146 -11.90 2.77 7.10
N LEU A 147 -11.86 3.54 8.18
CA LEU A 147 -12.91 3.65 9.19
C LEU A 147 -13.69 4.97 9.01
N TRP A 148 -14.45 5.07 7.91
CA TRP A 148 -15.27 6.22 7.57
C TRP A 148 -16.67 6.11 8.18
N PRO A 149 -17.09 7.04 9.08
CA PRO A 149 -18.32 6.85 9.86
C PRO A 149 -19.59 6.70 9.02
N ASN A 150 -19.78 7.52 7.97
CA ASN A 150 -20.97 7.39 7.14
C ASN A 150 -20.97 6.08 6.34
N VAL A 151 -19.81 5.68 5.77
CA VAL A 151 -19.67 4.41 5.04
C VAL A 151 -19.98 3.23 5.94
N VAL A 152 -19.34 3.14 7.11
CA VAL A 152 -19.50 2.01 8.04
C VAL A 152 -20.95 1.91 8.54
N MET A 153 -21.54 3.03 8.96
CA MET A 153 -22.87 3.03 9.51
C MET A 153 -23.94 2.75 8.45
N ALA A 154 -23.85 3.40 7.28
CA ALA A 154 -24.82 3.17 6.19
C ALA A 154 -24.71 1.76 5.61
N ALA A 155 -23.50 1.19 5.48
CA ALA A 155 -23.34 -0.20 5.06
C ALA A 155 -23.96 -1.17 6.07
N SER A 156 -23.76 -0.93 7.37
CA SER A 156 -24.39 -1.74 8.42
C SER A 156 -25.92 -1.62 8.41
N GLU A 157 -26.47 -0.42 8.22
CA GLU A 157 -27.92 -0.18 8.09
C GLU A 157 -28.50 -0.91 6.85
N SER A 158 -27.72 -0.95 5.76
CA SER A 158 -28.07 -1.69 4.53
C SER A 158 -27.83 -3.20 4.63
N LYS A 159 -27.48 -3.74 5.80
CA LYS A 159 -27.19 -5.16 6.06
C LYS A 159 -26.02 -5.71 5.24
N ILE A 160 -25.10 -4.86 4.82
CA ILE A 160 -23.87 -5.26 4.13
C ILE A 160 -22.91 -5.83 5.18
N THR A 161 -22.36 -7.01 4.93
CA THR A 161 -21.36 -7.63 5.80
C THR A 161 -20.03 -6.89 5.71
N LEU A 162 -19.57 -6.30 6.82
CA LEU A 162 -18.34 -5.50 6.86
C LEU A 162 -17.15 -6.33 7.36
N SER A 163 -16.03 -6.24 6.69
CA SER A 163 -14.73 -6.76 7.14
C SER A 163 -13.63 -5.75 6.93
N LEU A 164 -12.62 -5.77 7.82
CA LEU A 164 -11.44 -4.94 7.74
C LEU A 164 -10.21 -5.86 7.66
N LEU A 165 -9.52 -5.83 6.54
CA LEU A 165 -8.29 -6.61 6.31
C LEU A 165 -7.06 -5.72 6.41
N ASN A 166 -5.95 -6.32 6.81
CA ASN A 166 -4.70 -5.59 7.01
C ASN A 166 -4.88 -4.41 8.00
N ALA A 167 -5.78 -4.60 8.98
CA ALA A 167 -6.28 -3.53 9.84
C ALA A 167 -5.13 -2.88 10.61
N ARG A 168 -5.01 -1.55 10.46
CA ARG A 168 -3.94 -0.75 11.01
C ARG A 168 -4.47 0.52 11.65
N MET A 169 -3.83 0.93 12.75
CA MET A 169 -4.14 2.16 13.44
C MET A 169 -2.84 2.88 13.84
N SER A 170 -2.53 4.01 13.21
CA SER A 170 -1.37 4.79 13.60
C SER A 170 -1.51 5.32 15.04
N GLU A 171 -0.40 5.53 15.74
CA GLU A 171 -0.40 6.10 17.10
C GLU A 171 -1.21 7.40 17.20
N ARG A 172 -1.08 8.28 16.20
CA ARG A 172 -1.84 9.53 16.12
C ARG A 172 -3.34 9.28 16.01
N SER A 173 -3.73 8.33 15.16
CA SER A 173 -5.14 7.95 14.99
C SER A 173 -5.69 7.25 16.23
N PHE A 174 -4.90 6.35 16.84
CA PHE A 174 -5.26 5.67 18.08
C PHE A 174 -5.53 6.68 19.20
N ARG A 175 -4.61 7.62 19.45
CA ARG A 175 -4.81 8.68 20.45
C ARG A 175 -6.05 9.52 20.18
N ARG A 176 -6.30 9.87 18.92
CA ARG A 176 -7.50 10.64 18.54
C ARG A 176 -8.78 9.86 18.79
N TRP A 177 -8.83 8.59 18.38
CA TRP A 177 -10.00 7.74 18.58
C TRP A 177 -10.21 7.35 20.05
N SER A 178 -9.17 7.29 20.86
CA SER A 178 -9.24 7.05 22.30
C SER A 178 -9.74 8.25 23.10
N ALA A 179 -9.80 9.45 22.49
CA ALA A 179 -10.32 10.63 23.16
C ALA A 179 -11.79 10.43 23.60
N PRO A 180 -12.20 10.89 24.80
CA PRO A 180 -13.55 10.65 25.37
C PRO A 180 -14.70 11.07 24.45
N ALA A 181 -14.49 12.09 23.61
CA ALA A 181 -15.48 12.58 22.64
C ALA A 181 -15.69 11.61 21.46
N LEU A 182 -14.64 10.90 21.01
CA LEU A 182 -14.68 10.05 19.82
C LEU A 182 -14.72 8.55 20.15
N SER A 183 -14.26 8.17 21.34
CA SER A 183 -14.24 6.78 21.80
C SER A 183 -15.60 6.06 21.69
N PRO A 184 -16.76 6.69 22.00
CA PRO A 184 -18.04 6.03 21.80
C PRO A 184 -18.39 5.79 20.32
N LEU A 185 -17.95 6.68 19.42
CA LEU A 185 -18.19 6.54 17.99
C LEU A 185 -17.38 5.38 17.40
N ILE A 186 -16.07 5.33 17.70
CA ILE A 186 -15.23 4.26 17.18
C ILE A 186 -15.67 2.89 17.71
N ALA A 187 -16.02 2.77 19.00
CA ALA A 187 -16.55 1.54 19.56
C ALA A 187 -17.86 1.10 18.88
N LEU A 188 -18.76 2.05 18.58
CA LEU A 188 -19.98 1.79 17.82
C LEU A 188 -19.65 1.28 16.41
N MET A 189 -18.73 1.95 15.70
CA MET A 189 -18.32 1.56 14.34
C MET A 189 -17.68 0.16 14.32
N LEU A 190 -16.73 -0.11 15.22
CA LEU A 190 -16.06 -1.42 15.29
C LEU A 190 -17.05 -2.54 15.59
N SER A 191 -18.11 -2.27 16.36
CA SER A 191 -19.18 -3.25 16.61
C SER A 191 -19.99 -3.64 15.36
N LYS A 192 -19.84 -2.94 14.23
CA LYS A 192 -20.52 -3.22 12.97
C LYS A 192 -19.78 -4.18 12.07
N PHE A 193 -18.51 -4.41 12.33
CA PHE A 193 -17.72 -5.38 11.57
C PHE A 193 -18.05 -6.81 11.97
N SER A 194 -17.93 -7.70 11.01
CA SER A 194 -18.00 -9.15 11.19
C SER A 194 -16.63 -9.77 11.35
N LEU A 195 -15.59 -9.11 10.83
CA LEU A 195 -14.21 -9.56 10.85
C LEU A 195 -13.26 -8.36 10.86
N ILE A 196 -12.26 -8.39 11.72
CA ILE A 196 -11.10 -7.50 11.70
C ILE A 196 -9.85 -8.38 11.70
N VAL A 197 -9.06 -8.33 10.64
CA VAL A 197 -7.76 -9.00 10.52
C VAL A 197 -6.67 -7.95 10.72
N PRO A 198 -6.09 -7.87 11.94
CA PRO A 198 -5.05 -6.89 12.23
C PRO A 198 -3.76 -7.17 11.45
N LEU A 199 -3.03 -6.11 11.13
CA LEU A 199 -1.72 -6.21 10.48
C LEU A 199 -0.68 -6.93 11.38
N SER A 200 -0.77 -6.71 12.70
CA SER A 200 0.14 -7.26 13.70
C SER A 200 -0.56 -7.42 15.05
N THR A 201 0.08 -8.11 16.00
CA THR A 201 -0.41 -8.25 17.38
C THR A 201 -0.59 -6.88 18.06
N ARG A 202 0.29 -5.91 17.81
CA ARG A 202 0.16 -4.54 18.30
C ARG A 202 -1.14 -3.90 17.82
N GLU A 203 -1.45 -4.05 16.54
CA GLU A 203 -2.68 -3.52 15.97
C GLU A 203 -3.91 -4.22 16.55
N ALA A 204 -3.85 -5.53 16.77
CA ALA A 204 -4.92 -6.26 17.45
C ALA A 204 -5.22 -5.66 18.83
N ILE A 205 -4.19 -5.35 19.61
CA ILE A 205 -4.32 -4.70 20.92
C ILE A 205 -4.97 -3.32 20.77
N HIS A 206 -4.56 -2.49 19.82
CA HIS A 206 -5.15 -1.17 19.57
C HIS A 206 -6.66 -1.29 19.28
N PHE A 207 -7.08 -2.20 18.40
CA PHE A 207 -8.50 -2.42 18.10
C PHE A 207 -9.28 -2.89 19.33
N GLN A 208 -8.72 -3.77 20.16
CA GLN A 208 -9.35 -4.21 21.40
C GLN A 208 -9.47 -3.08 22.42
N LEU A 209 -8.45 -2.24 22.57
CA LEU A 209 -8.49 -1.05 23.43
C LEU A 209 -9.53 -0.03 22.97
N LEU A 210 -9.78 0.06 21.66
CA LEU A 210 -10.85 0.84 21.06
C LEU A 210 -12.23 0.14 21.11
N GLN A 211 -12.35 -0.92 21.92
CA GLN A 211 -13.58 -1.65 22.20
C GLN A 211 -14.13 -2.45 21.00
N ALA A 212 -13.27 -2.88 20.07
CA ALA A 212 -13.67 -3.89 19.11
C ALA A 212 -14.07 -5.17 19.86
N PRO A 213 -15.20 -5.83 19.51
CA PRO A 213 -15.56 -7.10 20.11
C PRO A 213 -14.46 -8.14 19.90
N PRO A 214 -13.96 -8.81 20.96
CA PRO A 214 -12.86 -9.79 20.80
C PRO A 214 -13.18 -10.92 19.81
N SER A 215 -14.45 -11.28 19.68
CA SER A 215 -14.90 -12.37 18.79
C SER A 215 -14.75 -12.08 17.30
N ILE A 216 -14.53 -10.83 16.89
CA ILE A 216 -14.36 -10.43 15.49
C ILE A 216 -12.92 -10.03 15.16
N VAL A 217 -12.07 -9.85 16.18
CA VAL A 217 -10.64 -9.58 16.00
C VAL A 217 -9.92 -10.93 15.88
N SER A 218 -9.46 -11.24 14.69
CA SER A 218 -8.84 -12.53 14.40
C SER A 218 -7.31 -12.47 14.51
N ASN A 219 -6.65 -13.58 14.16
CA ASN A 219 -5.19 -13.63 14.09
C ASN A 219 -4.65 -12.62 13.07
N SER A 220 -3.52 -12.01 13.41
CA SER A 220 -2.86 -11.00 12.58
C SER A 220 -2.33 -11.59 11.28
N ALA A 221 -2.47 -10.84 10.18
CA ALA A 221 -1.96 -11.21 8.88
C ALA A 221 -1.62 -9.95 8.07
N ASP A 222 -0.41 -9.89 7.51
CA ASP A 222 -0.01 -8.79 6.62
C ASP A 222 -0.05 -9.23 5.15
N LEU A 223 -1.06 -8.75 4.43
CA LEU A 223 -1.24 -9.03 3.00
C LEU A 223 -0.09 -8.49 2.13
N LYS A 224 0.76 -7.61 2.66
CA LYS A 224 1.96 -7.14 1.95
C LYS A 224 3.00 -8.25 1.75
N TYR A 225 2.89 -9.34 2.49
CA TYR A 225 3.67 -10.55 2.24
C TYR A 225 3.15 -11.39 1.05
N CYS A 226 1.93 -11.15 0.56
CA CYS A 226 1.36 -11.90 -0.57
C CYS A 226 1.81 -11.38 -1.95
N VAL A 227 2.79 -10.47 -2.01
CA VAL A 227 3.21 -9.74 -3.21
C VAL A 227 3.82 -10.63 -4.31
N GLY A 228 4.35 -11.81 -3.95
CA GLY A 228 5.03 -12.72 -4.89
C GLY A 228 4.15 -13.35 -5.98
N GLU A 229 2.82 -13.31 -5.81
CA GLU A 229 1.86 -13.99 -6.70
C GLU A 229 1.38 -13.13 -7.90
N ILE A 230 1.91 -11.92 -8.06
CA ILE A 230 1.44 -10.98 -9.11
C ILE A 230 2.31 -11.12 -10.36
N ALA A 231 1.71 -11.52 -11.48
CA ALA A 231 2.39 -11.67 -12.77
C ALA A 231 2.90 -10.33 -13.33
N ALA A 232 4.07 -10.36 -13.99
CA ALA A 232 4.62 -9.20 -14.70
C ALA A 232 3.81 -8.87 -15.97
N SER A 233 3.72 -7.59 -16.35
CA SER A 233 3.14 -7.16 -17.61
C SER A 233 4.06 -7.54 -18.78
N THR A 234 3.50 -8.10 -19.86
CA THR A 234 4.28 -8.64 -21.00
C THR A 234 5.05 -7.59 -21.81
N ASN A 235 4.61 -6.34 -21.84
CA ASN A 235 5.32 -5.28 -22.59
C ASN A 235 6.50 -4.69 -21.78
N ALA A 236 6.40 -4.59 -20.47
CA ALA A 236 7.51 -4.18 -19.62
C ALA A 236 8.70 -5.17 -19.67
N VAL A 237 8.46 -6.43 -20.00
CA VAL A 237 9.48 -7.49 -20.01
C VAL A 237 10.57 -7.27 -21.06
N LYS A 238 10.23 -6.81 -22.27
CA LYS A 238 11.21 -6.60 -23.37
C LYS A 238 12.16 -5.44 -23.08
N ASP A 239 11.61 -4.30 -22.66
CA ASP A 239 12.40 -3.09 -22.37
C ASP A 239 13.32 -3.29 -21.16
N ILE A 240 12.87 -4.08 -20.19
CA ILE A 240 13.65 -4.44 -19.01
C ILE A 240 14.79 -5.40 -19.35
N GLU A 241 14.58 -6.34 -20.28
CA GLU A 241 15.66 -7.25 -20.71
C GLU A 241 16.75 -6.50 -21.47
N ASP A 242 16.40 -5.47 -22.27
CA ASP A 242 17.39 -4.61 -22.91
C ASP A 242 18.18 -3.79 -21.88
N LEU A 243 17.51 -3.26 -20.85
CA LEU A 243 18.16 -2.55 -19.76
C LEU A 243 19.10 -3.49 -18.96
N ARG A 244 18.71 -4.74 -18.76
CA ARG A 244 19.57 -5.78 -18.14
C ARG A 244 20.86 -5.98 -18.92
N LYS A 245 20.80 -6.03 -20.25
CA LYS A 245 21.99 -6.14 -21.10
C LYS A 245 22.91 -4.95 -20.95
N GLN A 246 22.35 -3.73 -20.88
CA GLN A 246 23.13 -2.50 -20.72
C GLN A 246 23.82 -2.41 -19.32
N MET A 247 23.23 -3.03 -18.30
CA MET A 247 23.80 -3.06 -16.93
C MET A 247 24.78 -4.22 -16.69
N ARG A 248 24.89 -5.20 -17.60
CA ARG A 248 25.52 -6.51 -17.37
C ARG A 248 26.95 -6.46 -16.82
N TYR A 249 27.71 -5.46 -17.21
CA TYR A 249 29.14 -5.36 -16.85
C TYR A 249 29.41 -4.24 -15.83
N ARG A 250 28.36 -3.80 -15.13
CA ARG A 250 28.47 -2.73 -14.15
C ARG A 250 28.14 -3.21 -12.75
N ARG A 251 28.78 -2.62 -11.74
CA ARG A 251 28.29 -2.72 -10.36
C ARG A 251 27.09 -1.81 -10.21
N VAL A 252 25.97 -2.39 -9.77
CA VAL A 252 24.69 -1.65 -9.68
C VAL A 252 24.15 -1.75 -8.28
N TRP A 253 23.73 -0.63 -7.75
CA TRP A 253 22.83 -0.58 -6.62
C TRP A 253 21.69 0.41 -6.90
N MET A 254 20.59 0.27 -6.17
CA MET A 254 19.41 1.10 -6.38
C MET A 254 18.96 1.74 -5.06
N ALA A 255 18.62 3.03 -5.13
CA ALA A 255 17.83 3.72 -4.12
C ALA A 255 16.40 3.88 -4.63
N SER A 256 15.45 3.19 -4.03
CA SER A 256 14.05 3.16 -4.46
C SER A 256 13.16 4.03 -3.58
N SER A 257 12.13 4.65 -4.17
CA SER A 257 11.18 5.52 -3.47
C SER A 257 11.85 6.68 -2.71
N VAL A 258 12.86 7.30 -3.34
CA VAL A 258 13.65 8.39 -2.75
C VAL A 258 12.83 9.67 -2.69
N HIS A 259 12.80 10.34 -1.53
CA HIS A 259 12.22 11.66 -1.35
C HIS A 259 13.27 12.76 -1.63
N GLU A 260 12.81 13.99 -1.94
CA GLU A 260 13.69 15.12 -2.26
C GLU A 260 14.79 15.34 -1.23
N GLY A 261 14.45 15.31 0.06
CA GLY A 261 15.42 15.52 1.14
C GLY A 261 16.42 14.37 1.34
N GLU A 262 16.26 13.23 0.65
CA GLU A 262 17.19 12.09 0.73
C GLU A 262 18.16 12.06 -0.46
N LEU A 263 17.86 12.77 -1.55
CA LEU A 263 18.64 12.72 -2.79
C LEU A 263 20.10 13.08 -2.57
N GLU A 264 20.38 14.14 -1.84
CA GLU A 264 21.75 14.59 -1.61
C GLU A 264 22.63 13.53 -0.92
N VAL A 265 22.03 12.76 0.00
CA VAL A 265 22.69 11.62 0.64
C VAL A 265 23.04 10.57 -0.42
N MET A 266 22.11 10.23 -1.31
CA MET A 266 22.35 9.22 -2.36
C MET A 266 23.46 9.66 -3.32
N LEU A 267 23.52 10.93 -3.66
CA LEU A 267 24.55 11.47 -4.55
C LEU A 267 25.94 11.46 -3.89
N ARG A 268 26.06 11.89 -2.62
CA ARG A 268 27.35 11.82 -1.89
C ARG A 268 27.83 10.38 -1.70
N VAL A 269 26.90 9.45 -1.46
CA VAL A 269 27.21 8.01 -1.42
C VAL A 269 27.78 7.55 -2.76
N HIS A 270 27.13 7.90 -3.87
CA HIS A 270 27.63 7.58 -5.21
C HIS A 270 29.05 8.15 -5.46
N GLU A 271 29.27 9.44 -5.19
CA GLU A 271 30.57 10.11 -5.36
C GLU A 271 31.71 9.45 -4.56
N THR A 272 31.38 8.95 -3.37
CA THR A 272 32.36 8.24 -2.53
C THR A 272 32.68 6.86 -3.10
N LEU A 273 31.64 6.11 -3.50
CA LEU A 273 31.78 4.74 -3.99
C LEU A 273 32.43 4.66 -5.37
N VAL A 274 32.22 5.64 -6.26
CA VAL A 274 32.80 5.65 -7.61
C VAL A 274 34.33 5.76 -7.57
N ARG A 275 34.90 6.28 -6.51
CA ARG A 275 36.38 6.34 -6.31
C ARG A 275 37.01 4.95 -6.21
N SER A 276 36.26 3.98 -5.67
CA SER A 276 36.68 2.57 -5.53
C SER A 276 36.16 1.70 -6.64
N HIS A 277 35.06 2.09 -7.27
CA HIS A 277 34.32 1.32 -8.28
C HIS A 277 33.99 2.21 -9.48
N SER A 278 34.93 2.39 -10.41
CA SER A 278 34.77 3.25 -11.60
C SER A 278 33.63 2.82 -12.54
N ASP A 279 33.20 1.54 -12.46
CA ASP A 279 32.09 0.96 -13.20
C ASP A 279 30.74 1.08 -12.49
N LEU A 280 30.65 1.84 -11.39
CA LEU A 280 29.45 1.97 -10.59
C LEU A 280 28.31 2.67 -11.36
N LEU A 281 27.12 2.10 -11.28
CA LEU A 281 25.87 2.70 -11.70
C LEU A 281 24.93 2.77 -10.49
N THR A 282 24.41 3.96 -10.20
CA THR A 282 23.34 4.14 -9.19
C THR A 282 22.01 4.36 -9.88
N VAL A 283 21.05 3.49 -9.60
CA VAL A 283 19.67 3.65 -10.04
C VAL A 283 18.90 4.40 -8.96
N ILE A 284 18.25 5.51 -9.31
CA ILE A 284 17.44 6.28 -8.39
C ILE A 284 15.98 6.27 -8.87
N ILE A 285 15.07 5.78 -8.02
CA ILE A 285 13.64 5.82 -8.29
C ILE A 285 13.00 6.86 -7.35
N PRO A 286 12.57 8.01 -7.88
CA PRO A 286 11.88 9.02 -7.09
C PRO A 286 10.56 8.50 -6.50
N ARG A 287 10.22 8.90 -5.29
CA ARG A 287 8.91 8.58 -4.70
C ARG A 287 7.76 9.13 -5.54
N HIS A 288 7.98 10.27 -6.17
CA HIS A 288 7.04 10.90 -7.10
C HIS A 288 7.73 11.22 -8.42
N PRO A 289 7.27 10.72 -9.57
CA PRO A 289 7.89 10.97 -10.88
C PRO A 289 8.11 12.45 -11.22
N ARG A 290 7.23 13.33 -10.74
CA ARG A 290 7.35 14.80 -10.93
C ARG A 290 8.67 15.40 -10.44
N HIS A 291 9.36 14.75 -9.48
CA HIS A 291 10.65 15.20 -8.94
C HIS A 291 11.85 14.71 -9.76
N ALA A 292 11.63 13.95 -10.84
CA ALA A 292 12.71 13.43 -11.67
C ALA A 292 13.58 14.53 -12.27
N LEU A 293 12.95 15.63 -12.72
CA LEU A 293 13.71 16.79 -13.25
C LEU A 293 14.63 17.41 -12.21
N ASP A 294 14.16 17.58 -10.98
CA ASP A 294 14.95 18.12 -9.87
C ASP A 294 16.13 17.19 -9.55
N PHE A 295 15.88 15.88 -9.57
CA PHE A 295 16.90 14.85 -9.35
C PHE A 295 17.98 14.89 -10.45
N CYS A 296 17.56 15.00 -11.71
CA CYS A 296 18.50 15.13 -12.83
C CYS A 296 19.34 16.42 -12.75
N GLN A 297 18.72 17.55 -12.38
CA GLN A 297 19.42 18.82 -12.25
C GLN A 297 20.42 18.80 -11.10
N ALA A 298 20.05 18.25 -9.94
CA ALA A 298 20.93 18.11 -8.79
C ALA A 298 22.16 17.24 -9.13
N SER A 299 21.94 16.10 -9.78
CA SER A 299 23.01 15.19 -10.22
C SER A 299 23.96 15.86 -11.20
N LYS A 300 23.43 16.56 -12.22
CA LYS A 300 24.24 17.28 -13.21
C LYS A 300 25.05 18.43 -12.61
N LYS A 301 24.54 19.13 -11.58
CA LYS A 301 25.27 20.17 -10.84
C LYS A 301 26.52 19.62 -10.14
N GLN A 302 26.51 18.34 -9.76
CA GLN A 302 27.66 17.64 -9.18
C GLN A 302 28.57 17.02 -10.27
N GLY A 303 28.37 17.34 -11.55
CA GLY A 303 29.17 16.83 -12.66
C GLY A 303 28.88 15.37 -13.07
N LEU A 304 27.78 14.77 -12.57
CA LEU A 304 27.44 13.39 -12.87
C LEU A 304 26.66 13.27 -14.19
N THR A 305 26.95 12.22 -14.95
CA THR A 305 26.24 11.87 -16.19
C THR A 305 24.96 11.14 -15.85
N VAL A 306 23.82 11.66 -16.33
CA VAL A 306 22.48 11.18 -15.99
C VAL A 306 21.76 10.67 -17.22
N ALA A 307 21.14 9.49 -17.11
CA ALA A 307 20.18 8.97 -18.07
C ALA A 307 18.79 8.83 -17.41
N VAL A 308 17.72 9.04 -18.18
CA VAL A 308 16.33 9.11 -17.67
C VAL A 308 15.44 8.09 -18.39
N ARG A 309 14.66 7.32 -17.61
CA ARG A 309 13.81 6.24 -18.12
C ARG A 309 12.70 6.74 -19.05
N SER A 310 11.95 7.76 -18.63
CA SER A 310 10.80 8.27 -19.39
C SER A 310 11.19 8.90 -20.73
N VAL A 311 12.42 9.37 -20.85
CA VAL A 311 12.98 9.95 -22.10
C VAL A 311 13.45 8.84 -23.04
N GLY A 312 13.67 7.63 -22.54
CA GLY A 312 14.20 6.51 -23.32
C GLY A 312 15.72 6.55 -23.49
N ASP A 313 16.43 7.25 -22.60
CA ASP A 313 17.89 7.33 -22.63
C ASP A 313 18.52 5.94 -22.47
N LYS A 314 19.54 5.65 -23.29
CA LYS A 314 20.35 4.43 -23.18
C LYS A 314 21.49 4.64 -22.18
N LEU A 315 21.79 3.60 -21.42
CA LEU A 315 22.94 3.57 -20.55
C LEU A 315 24.22 3.44 -21.38
N THR A 316 25.22 4.28 -21.05
CA THR A 316 26.58 4.21 -21.58
C THR A 316 27.54 3.82 -20.46
N SER A 317 28.80 3.54 -20.79
CA SER A 317 29.88 3.31 -19.80
C SER A 317 30.07 4.51 -18.86
N GLU A 318 29.76 5.71 -19.32
CA GLU A 318 29.92 6.97 -18.58
C GLU A 318 28.70 7.36 -17.74
N THR A 319 27.57 6.68 -17.89
CA THR A 319 26.38 6.99 -17.11
C THR A 319 26.62 6.69 -15.64
N ASN A 320 26.56 7.70 -14.77
CA ASN A 320 26.71 7.57 -13.32
C ASN A 320 25.38 7.28 -12.63
N ILE A 321 24.34 8.02 -12.99
CA ILE A 321 23.02 7.96 -12.37
C ILE A 321 21.97 7.60 -13.43
N TYR A 322 21.13 6.64 -13.11
CA TYR A 322 19.94 6.32 -13.90
C TYR A 322 18.68 6.67 -13.10
N VAL A 323 17.93 7.66 -13.56
CA VAL A 323 16.68 8.08 -12.93
C VAL A 323 15.52 7.33 -13.58
N ALA A 324 14.89 6.44 -12.82
CA ALA A 324 13.73 5.68 -13.26
C ALA A 324 12.45 6.35 -12.73
N ASP A 325 11.86 7.19 -13.55
CA ASP A 325 10.74 8.08 -13.22
C ASP A 325 9.38 7.58 -13.76
N THR A 326 9.31 6.34 -14.19
CA THR A 326 8.10 5.70 -14.68
C THR A 326 7.31 5.03 -13.56
N LEU A 327 5.96 5.08 -13.65
CA LEU A 327 5.08 4.42 -12.69
C LEU A 327 4.83 2.96 -13.06
N GLY A 328 4.78 2.08 -12.05
CA GLY A 328 4.39 0.68 -12.20
C GLY A 328 5.54 -0.28 -12.54
N GLU A 329 6.78 0.21 -12.78
CA GLU A 329 7.95 -0.60 -13.13
C GLU A 329 8.86 -0.97 -11.94
N LEU A 330 8.56 -0.51 -10.73
CA LEU A 330 9.42 -0.68 -9.55
C LEU A 330 9.81 -2.15 -9.30
N ARG A 331 8.91 -3.09 -9.48
CA ARG A 331 9.17 -4.52 -9.31
C ARG A 331 10.19 -5.05 -10.30
N GLU A 332 10.11 -4.59 -11.52
CA GLU A 332 11.05 -5.02 -12.57
C GLU A 332 12.44 -4.47 -12.28
N PHE A 333 12.54 -3.24 -11.77
CA PHE A 333 13.82 -2.69 -11.30
C PHE A 333 14.42 -3.50 -10.15
N TYR A 334 13.62 -3.97 -9.18
CA TYR A 334 14.11 -4.86 -8.13
C TYR A 334 14.70 -6.17 -8.69
N ARG A 335 14.17 -6.69 -9.80
CA ARG A 335 14.70 -7.89 -10.47
C ARG A 335 15.99 -7.65 -11.26
N LEU A 336 16.30 -6.38 -11.55
CA LEU A 336 17.51 -5.99 -12.29
C LEU A 336 18.71 -5.78 -11.39
N VAL A 337 18.47 -5.37 -10.14
CA VAL A 337 19.55 -4.89 -9.26
C VAL A 337 19.80 -5.87 -8.12
N PRO A 338 21.09 -6.09 -7.77
CA PRO A 338 21.43 -7.01 -6.68
C PRO A 338 21.26 -6.39 -5.28
N ILE A 339 21.31 -5.06 -5.16
CA ILE A 339 21.27 -4.32 -3.90
C ILE A 339 20.21 -3.22 -4.00
N SER A 340 19.33 -3.12 -3.02
CA SER A 340 18.35 -2.05 -2.97
C SER A 340 18.24 -1.40 -1.59
N LEU A 341 18.44 -0.08 -1.56
CA LEU A 341 18.07 0.77 -0.45
C LEU A 341 16.62 1.23 -0.61
N ILE A 342 15.83 1.05 0.45
CA ILE A 342 14.44 1.51 0.48
C ILE A 342 14.39 2.91 1.09
N GLY A 343 14.08 3.91 0.28
CA GLY A 343 13.98 5.31 0.69
C GLY A 343 12.78 5.61 1.58
N GLY A 344 12.56 6.90 1.86
CA GLY A 344 11.64 7.34 2.90
C GLY A 344 12.11 6.95 4.30
N SER A 345 13.38 6.60 4.45
CA SER A 345 13.91 6.00 5.68
C SER A 345 15.08 6.77 6.30
N PHE A 346 15.59 7.84 5.66
CA PHE A 346 16.70 8.68 6.17
C PHE A 346 16.23 9.93 6.90
N LEU A 347 14.99 10.35 6.73
CA LEU A 347 14.46 11.55 7.40
C LEU A 347 13.47 11.16 8.51
N PRO A 348 13.55 11.77 9.70
CA PRO A 348 12.65 11.48 10.83
C PRO A 348 11.17 11.73 10.55
N THR A 349 10.88 12.59 9.59
CA THR A 349 9.51 12.93 9.16
C THR A 349 8.88 11.87 8.26
N LEU A 350 9.68 10.96 7.74
CA LEU A 350 9.26 9.85 6.87
C LEU A 350 9.14 8.56 7.68
N ALA A 351 8.44 7.59 7.13
CA ALA A 351 8.10 6.37 7.87
C ALA A 351 8.46 5.08 7.10
N GLY A 352 9.40 5.18 6.17
CA GLY A 352 9.84 4.08 5.32
C GLY A 352 8.81 3.71 4.24
N HIS A 353 9.22 2.81 3.36
CA HIS A 353 8.38 2.21 2.32
C HIS A 353 8.39 0.69 2.39
N ASN A 354 7.56 0.05 1.56
CA ASN A 354 7.41 -1.40 1.54
C ASN A 354 8.70 -2.09 1.06
N ILE A 355 9.22 -3.00 1.87
CA ILE A 355 10.44 -3.77 1.62
C ILE A 355 10.18 -5.10 0.90
N SER A 356 8.92 -5.59 0.92
CA SER A 356 8.59 -6.95 0.49
C SER A 356 8.87 -7.20 -1.00
N GLU A 357 8.68 -6.20 -1.85
CA GLU A 357 8.92 -6.35 -3.30
C GLU A 357 10.42 -6.55 -3.62
N ALA A 358 11.29 -5.83 -2.91
CA ALA A 358 12.74 -5.99 -3.04
C ALA A 358 13.21 -7.38 -2.57
N MET A 359 12.63 -7.87 -1.47
CA MET A 359 12.97 -9.19 -0.92
C MET A 359 12.55 -10.33 -1.83
N VAL A 360 11.32 -10.29 -2.35
CA VAL A 360 10.82 -11.29 -3.31
C VAL A 360 11.69 -11.32 -4.57
N ALA A 361 12.14 -10.15 -5.03
CA ALA A 361 13.01 -10.05 -6.19
C ALA A 361 14.42 -10.60 -5.94
N GLY A 362 14.82 -10.80 -4.68
CA GLY A 362 16.12 -11.34 -4.31
C GLY A 362 17.22 -10.29 -4.14
N CYS A 363 16.84 -9.04 -3.85
CA CYS A 363 17.82 -8.01 -3.50
C CYS A 363 18.40 -8.22 -2.10
N ALA A 364 19.65 -7.82 -1.89
CA ALA A 364 20.12 -7.44 -0.56
C ALA A 364 19.43 -6.12 -0.18
N VAL A 365 18.62 -6.14 0.90
CA VAL A 365 17.74 -5.04 1.26
C VAL A 365 18.32 -4.19 2.37
N LEU A 366 18.43 -2.89 2.11
CA LEU A 366 18.88 -1.89 3.07
C LEU A 366 17.76 -0.89 3.37
N THR A 367 17.76 -0.35 4.59
CA THR A 367 16.89 0.75 5.00
C THR A 367 17.67 1.74 5.86
N GLY A 368 17.25 3.01 5.89
CA GLY A 368 17.73 3.97 6.89
C GLY A 368 17.09 3.73 8.27
N PRO A 369 17.36 4.63 9.24
CA PRO A 369 16.92 4.45 10.63
C PRO A 369 15.41 4.62 10.84
N HIS A 370 14.68 5.26 9.93
CA HIS A 370 13.28 5.64 10.10
C HIS A 370 12.34 4.77 9.26
N VAL A 371 11.97 3.60 9.78
CA VAL A 371 11.09 2.63 9.10
C VAL A 371 9.67 2.58 9.66
N GLY A 372 9.27 3.58 10.44
CA GLY A 372 8.04 3.72 11.23
C GLY A 372 6.85 2.83 10.83
N HIS A 373 6.36 2.95 9.62
CA HIS A 373 5.22 2.16 9.14
C HIS A 373 5.52 0.68 8.88
N PHE A 374 6.78 0.34 8.72
CA PHE A 374 7.24 -1.01 8.40
C PHE A 374 8.08 -1.63 9.52
N THR A 375 8.14 -1.00 10.70
CA THR A 375 8.90 -1.50 11.85
C THR A 375 8.58 -2.95 12.18
N HIS A 376 7.29 -3.33 12.16
CA HIS A 376 6.86 -4.70 12.44
C HIS A 376 7.43 -5.70 11.41
N MET A 377 7.46 -5.31 10.13
CA MET A 377 8.00 -6.15 9.06
C MET A 377 9.52 -6.26 9.17
N VAL A 378 10.22 -5.15 9.35
CA VAL A 378 11.68 -5.13 9.55
C VAL A 378 12.05 -5.99 10.77
N SER A 379 11.38 -5.79 11.92
CA SER A 379 11.64 -6.56 13.13
C SER A 379 11.34 -8.06 12.95
N ALA A 380 10.25 -8.43 12.31
CA ALA A 380 9.91 -9.82 12.04
C ALA A 380 10.96 -10.50 11.15
N MET A 381 11.41 -9.81 10.09
CA MET A 381 12.44 -10.29 9.19
C MET A 381 13.78 -10.49 9.91
N GLN A 382 14.23 -9.49 10.67
CA GLN A 382 15.49 -9.56 11.43
C GLN A 382 15.43 -10.60 12.55
N SER A 383 14.26 -10.81 13.17
CA SER A 383 14.07 -11.87 14.17
C SER A 383 14.15 -13.25 13.57
N PHE A 384 13.69 -13.42 12.31
CA PHE A 384 13.82 -14.69 11.59
C PHE A 384 15.26 -14.93 11.15
N ASN A 385 15.88 -13.94 10.52
CA ASN A 385 17.29 -13.98 10.12
C ASN A 385 17.88 -12.56 10.18
N PRO A 386 18.85 -12.27 11.08
CA PRO A 386 19.48 -10.95 11.22
C PRO A 386 20.13 -10.41 9.94
N LEU A 387 20.49 -11.29 9.00
CA LEU A 387 21.09 -10.91 7.73
C LEU A 387 20.06 -10.52 6.65
N SER A 388 18.77 -10.70 6.92
CA SER A 388 17.69 -10.50 5.94
C SER A 388 17.48 -9.04 5.54
N ILE A 389 17.69 -8.11 6.47
CA ILE A 389 17.59 -6.67 6.25
C ILE A 389 18.72 -5.97 7.01
N LEU A 390 19.34 -5.03 6.35
CA LEU A 390 20.34 -4.15 6.93
C LEU A 390 19.73 -2.76 7.17
N GLN A 391 19.53 -2.40 8.44
CA GLN A 391 19.12 -1.07 8.83
C GLN A 391 20.35 -0.25 9.17
N VAL A 392 20.68 0.73 8.33
CA VAL A 392 21.84 1.60 8.52
C VAL A 392 21.47 2.85 9.32
N SER A 393 22.36 3.32 10.16
CA SER A 393 22.15 4.48 11.03
C SER A 393 22.29 5.82 10.31
N GLY A 394 22.92 5.83 9.11
CA GLY A 394 23.12 7.04 8.32
C GLY A 394 24.02 6.83 7.12
N GLU A 395 24.50 7.94 6.53
CA GLU A 395 25.28 7.97 5.30
C GLU A 395 26.61 7.19 5.41
N ALA A 396 27.36 7.40 6.48
CA ALA A 396 28.67 6.76 6.66
C ALA A 396 28.59 5.24 6.73
N GLU A 397 27.59 4.71 7.43
CA GLU A 397 27.35 3.27 7.50
C GLU A 397 26.82 2.73 6.16
N LEU A 398 25.98 3.48 5.45
CA LEU A 398 25.52 3.11 4.12
C LEU A 398 26.68 2.95 3.14
N ILE A 399 27.64 3.89 3.14
CA ILE A 399 28.86 3.81 2.31
C ILE A 399 29.64 2.53 2.65
N LYS A 400 29.90 2.28 3.93
CA LYS A 400 30.65 1.09 4.37
C LYS A 400 30.01 -0.20 3.91
N VAL A 401 28.68 -0.31 4.11
CA VAL A 401 27.92 -1.50 3.74
C VAL A 401 27.88 -1.70 2.22
N LEU A 402 27.67 -0.63 1.46
CA LEU A 402 27.68 -0.72 0.00
C LEU A 402 29.08 -1.08 -0.55
N GLN A 403 30.16 -0.54 0.04
CA GLN A 403 31.53 -0.95 -0.32
C GLN A 403 31.76 -2.44 -0.11
N GLU A 404 31.31 -2.99 1.03
CA GLU A 404 31.38 -4.43 1.32
C GLU A 404 30.59 -5.24 0.27
N LEU A 405 29.31 -4.91 0.07
CA LEU A 405 28.44 -5.67 -0.82
C LEU A 405 28.82 -5.57 -2.31
N LEU A 406 29.40 -4.46 -2.74
CA LEU A 406 29.88 -4.27 -4.12
C LEU A 406 31.24 -4.95 -4.38
N SER A 407 32.02 -5.22 -3.33
CA SER A 407 33.35 -5.82 -3.42
C SER A 407 33.35 -7.32 -3.13
N ASP A 408 32.41 -7.82 -2.28
CA ASP A 408 32.33 -9.21 -1.85
C ASP A 408 31.05 -9.89 -2.34
N PRO A 409 31.12 -10.68 -3.42
CA PRO A 409 29.99 -11.42 -3.94
C PRO A 409 29.41 -12.43 -2.96
N ILE A 410 30.21 -12.98 -2.04
CA ILE A 410 29.75 -13.96 -1.05
C ILE A 410 28.88 -13.28 -0.01
N SER A 411 29.33 -12.18 0.56
CA SER A 411 28.53 -11.37 1.49
C SER A 411 27.21 -10.93 0.84
N LEU A 412 27.25 -10.53 -0.42
CA LEU A 412 26.05 -10.14 -1.17
C LEU A 412 25.06 -11.32 -1.30
N GLU A 413 25.51 -12.48 -1.76
CA GLU A 413 24.67 -13.67 -1.95
C GLU A 413 24.06 -14.18 -0.63
N VAL A 414 24.83 -14.15 0.46
CA VAL A 414 24.36 -14.52 1.79
C VAL A 414 23.20 -13.64 2.21
N ARG A 415 23.28 -12.30 2.01
CA ARG A 415 22.21 -11.38 2.36
C ARG A 415 21.00 -11.52 1.46
N GLN A 416 21.19 -11.70 0.17
CA GLN A 416 20.11 -11.95 -0.79
C GLN A 416 19.33 -13.22 -0.42
N SER A 417 20.06 -14.29 -0.10
CA SER A 417 19.47 -15.57 0.34
C SER A 417 18.71 -15.41 1.65
N ALA A 418 19.29 -14.73 2.64
CA ALA A 418 18.66 -14.47 3.93
C ALA A 418 17.38 -13.65 3.78
N ALA A 419 17.38 -12.60 2.96
CA ALA A 419 16.20 -11.77 2.68
C ALA A 419 15.07 -12.62 2.07
N LYS A 420 15.39 -13.41 1.07
CA LYS A 420 14.45 -14.28 0.37
C LYS A 420 13.86 -15.36 1.29
N GLN A 421 14.70 -16.04 2.08
CA GLN A 421 14.27 -17.08 3.03
C GLN A 421 13.35 -16.50 4.11
N ALA A 422 13.73 -15.36 4.71
CA ALA A 422 12.91 -14.70 5.72
C ALA A 422 11.54 -14.29 5.15
N PHE A 423 11.53 -13.73 3.94
CA PHE A 423 10.29 -13.35 3.28
C PHE A 423 9.39 -14.57 3.03
N TYR A 424 9.90 -15.65 2.46
CA TYR A 424 9.12 -16.87 2.20
C TYR A 424 8.56 -17.49 3.47
N ALA A 425 9.36 -17.54 4.55
CA ALA A 425 8.91 -18.08 5.83
C ALA A 425 7.74 -17.26 6.42
N LEU A 426 7.82 -15.93 6.34
CA LEU A 426 6.79 -15.03 6.87
C LEU A 426 5.57 -14.89 5.95
N SER A 427 5.73 -15.07 4.65
CA SER A 427 4.63 -15.02 3.67
C SER A 427 3.84 -16.33 3.59
N CYS A 428 4.45 -17.44 3.98
CA CYS A 428 3.86 -18.76 3.87
C CYS A 428 2.52 -18.83 4.63
N GLY A 429 1.47 -19.18 3.89
CA GLY A 429 0.13 -19.38 4.47
C GLY A 429 -0.66 -18.11 4.78
N VAL A 430 -0.11 -16.89 4.65
CA VAL A 430 -0.82 -15.64 4.94
C VAL A 430 -2.13 -15.53 4.16
N LEU A 431 -2.10 -15.72 2.85
CA LEU A 431 -3.30 -15.68 2.02
C LEU A 431 -4.31 -16.76 2.40
N SER A 432 -3.84 -17.98 2.70
CA SER A 432 -4.71 -19.08 3.11
C SER A 432 -5.36 -18.80 4.47
N GLN A 433 -4.61 -18.24 5.41
CA GLN A 433 -5.15 -17.83 6.70
C GLN A 433 -6.24 -16.76 6.56
N VAL A 434 -5.98 -15.70 5.78
CA VAL A 434 -6.98 -14.65 5.52
C VAL A 434 -8.20 -15.22 4.80
N TRP A 435 -7.99 -16.15 3.87
CA TRP A 435 -9.08 -16.82 3.15
C TRP A 435 -9.99 -17.65 4.08
N ILE A 436 -9.41 -18.44 4.99
CA ILE A 436 -10.16 -19.20 6.00
C ILE A 436 -11.02 -18.25 6.85
N GLN A 437 -10.46 -17.13 7.27
CA GLN A 437 -11.18 -16.13 8.07
C GLN A 437 -12.32 -15.49 7.28
N LEU A 438 -12.10 -15.10 6.02
CA LEU A 438 -13.13 -14.58 5.14
C LEU A 438 -14.25 -15.60 4.92
N ASN A 439 -13.91 -16.86 4.67
CA ASN A 439 -14.92 -17.92 4.54
C ASN A 439 -15.78 -18.05 5.80
N TRP A 440 -15.15 -18.09 6.97
CA TRP A 440 -15.87 -18.28 8.23
C TRP A 440 -16.71 -17.07 8.63
N PHE A 441 -16.16 -15.85 8.56
CA PHE A 441 -16.81 -14.67 9.11
C PHE A 441 -17.66 -13.89 8.10
N VAL A 442 -17.36 -14.02 6.81
CA VAL A 442 -18.01 -13.26 5.74
C VAL A 442 -18.87 -14.17 4.87
N PHE A 443 -18.27 -15.12 4.14
CA PHE A 443 -18.98 -15.87 3.10
C PHE A 443 -20.03 -16.84 3.63
N THR A 444 -19.82 -17.47 4.80
CA THR A 444 -20.85 -18.31 5.43
C THR A 444 -22.12 -17.52 5.84
N ARG A 445 -21.98 -16.21 6.09
CA ARG A 445 -23.11 -15.33 6.43
C ARG A 445 -23.84 -14.82 5.19
N LEU A 446 -23.16 -14.80 4.04
CA LEU A 446 -23.76 -14.48 2.76
C LEU A 446 -24.48 -15.73 2.22
N ARG A 447 -25.61 -16.11 2.85
CA ARG A 447 -26.51 -17.13 2.29
C ARG A 447 -27.03 -16.60 0.95
N ILE A 448 -26.35 -16.94 -0.12
CA ILE A 448 -26.93 -16.84 -1.45
C ILE A 448 -28.01 -17.91 -1.46
N GLY A 449 -29.27 -17.49 -1.63
CA GLY A 449 -30.33 -18.44 -1.85
C GLY A 449 -29.89 -19.32 -3.02
N VAL A 450 -29.65 -20.59 -2.75
CA VAL A 450 -29.56 -21.59 -3.80
C VAL A 450 -30.92 -21.55 -4.45
N VAL A 451 -31.02 -20.86 -5.57
CA VAL A 451 -32.16 -21.03 -6.48
C VAL A 451 -32.08 -22.48 -6.90
N LYS A 452 -33.01 -23.27 -6.32
CA LYS A 452 -33.27 -24.64 -6.75
C LYS A 452 -33.82 -24.64 -8.16
#